data_d9afdd345ed94442e603cb32d8f40bf2
#
_entry.id   d9afdd345ed94442e603cb32d8f40bf2
#
_cell.length_a   1.000
_cell.length_b   1.000
_cell.length_c   1.000
_cell.angle_alpha   90.00
_cell.angle_beta   90.00
_cell.angle_gamma   90.00
#
_symmetry.space_group_name_H-M   'P 1'
#
loop_
_entity.id
_entity.type
_entity.pdbx_description
1 polymer ?
#
loop_
_entity_poly.entity_id
_entity_poly.type
_entity_poly.pdbx_seq_one_letter_code
_entity_poly.pdbx_strand_id
1 'polypeptide(L)'
;MLYDAHYPDKPPAGFQLQELPQDLLCQVHAPDMVAQVAKSELYQSALYSAGGVVQAAEKLRTGEIDNAFVFTGCGDHHAGWNFYGGGCYLNGAALAIARLKAIGAQRFAIVDTDPHHGDGTWDIFVEDESVLYLCLCHNPFAEQNHNVNIPIPWHTTDEDYMNLLGREVAPRARSFRPEVIFWNWGYDGTHGEYGDIGLSRDCHHRMAVLLQALADEVCKGHLIAVLCGGSGRAVATYAIPRIIRHLAGIDDHI
;
A
#
# COMPACT_ATOMS: atom_id res chain seq x y z
N MET A 1 5.03 -17.31 7.57
CA MET A 1 6.25 -16.52 7.78
C MET A 1 7.24 -16.84 6.67
N LEU A 2 7.18 -16.10 5.54
CA LEU A 2 8.05 -16.32 4.37
C LEU A 2 9.31 -15.43 4.40
N TYR A 3 9.46 -14.64 5.45
CA TYR A 3 10.43 -13.56 5.50
C TYR A 3 11.85 -13.99 5.85
N ASP A 4 12.02 -15.01 6.69
CA ASP A 4 13.33 -15.37 7.21
C ASP A 4 14.24 -16.12 6.24
N ALA A 5 13.68 -16.69 5.16
CA ALA A 5 14.46 -17.57 4.27
C ALA A 5 14.92 -16.94 2.97
N HIS A 6 14.41 -15.73 2.60
CA HIS A 6 14.60 -15.19 1.24
C HIS A 6 14.99 -13.71 1.19
N TYR A 7 15.04 -13.01 2.31
CA TYR A 7 15.63 -11.68 2.34
C TYR A 7 17.14 -11.82 2.50
N PRO A 8 17.94 -11.29 1.58
CA PRO A 8 19.37 -11.23 1.80
C PRO A 8 19.62 -10.39 3.05
N ASP A 9 20.48 -10.86 3.95
CA ASP A 9 20.90 -10.13 5.16
C ASP A 9 21.48 -8.74 4.87
N LYS A 10 21.60 -8.40 3.61
CA LYS A 10 22.06 -7.10 3.11
C LYS A 10 21.26 -6.69 1.88
N PRO A 11 20.83 -5.43 1.81
CA PRO A 11 20.24 -4.89 0.58
C PRO A 11 21.22 -5.06 -0.60
N PRO A 12 20.71 -5.15 -1.85
CA PRO A 12 21.56 -5.23 -3.03
C PRO A 12 22.64 -4.13 -3.02
N ALA A 13 23.82 -4.45 -3.52
CA ALA A 13 24.91 -3.48 -3.61
C ALA A 13 24.44 -2.23 -4.38
N GLY A 14 24.53 -1.06 -3.76
CA GLY A 14 24.04 0.22 -4.31
C GLY A 14 22.69 0.68 -3.79
N PHE A 15 21.95 -0.16 -3.04
CA PHE A 15 20.72 0.24 -2.36
C PHE A 15 21.01 0.48 -0.89
N GLN A 16 21.07 1.74 -0.49
CA GLN A 16 21.16 2.12 0.92
C GLN A 16 19.77 2.57 1.35
N LEU A 17 19.14 1.79 2.23
CA LEU A 17 17.96 2.24 2.95
C LEU A 17 18.38 3.36 3.89
N GLN A 18 17.73 4.51 3.79
CA GLN A 18 17.90 5.58 4.75
C GLN A 18 17.19 5.21 6.04
N GLU A 19 17.85 5.46 7.17
CA GLU A 19 17.16 5.39 8.46
C GLU A 19 16.05 6.44 8.49
N LEU A 20 14.86 6.02 8.90
CA LEU A 20 13.75 6.96 9.11
C LEU A 20 14.04 7.83 10.33
N PRO A 21 14.02 9.15 10.18
CA PRO A 21 14.19 10.05 11.33
C PRO A 21 13.05 9.82 12.35
N GLN A 22 13.40 9.82 13.63
CA GLN A 22 12.42 9.60 14.69
C GLN A 22 11.32 10.67 14.73
N ASP A 23 11.66 11.89 14.34
CA ASP A 23 10.70 12.99 14.23
C ASP A 23 9.65 12.72 13.13
N LEU A 24 10.02 12.05 12.03
CA LEU A 24 9.07 11.62 11.01
C LEU A 24 8.14 10.52 11.55
N LEU A 25 8.67 9.53 12.30
CA LEU A 25 7.84 8.50 12.92
C LEU A 25 6.78 9.10 13.82
N CYS A 26 7.17 10.10 14.64
CA CYS A 26 6.28 10.76 15.58
C CYS A 26 5.30 11.78 14.94
N GLN A 27 5.40 12.05 13.66
CA GLN A 27 4.37 12.78 12.90
C GLN A 27 3.17 11.91 12.56
N VAL A 28 3.36 10.59 12.52
CA VAL A 28 2.35 9.61 12.07
C VAL A 28 1.90 8.70 13.19
N HIS A 29 2.78 8.41 14.13
CA HIS A 29 2.54 7.49 15.24
C HIS A 29 2.84 8.16 16.58
N ALA A 30 2.03 7.86 17.59
CA ALA A 30 2.26 8.34 18.95
C ALA A 30 3.64 7.90 19.46
N PRO A 31 4.38 8.78 20.19
CA PRO A 31 5.71 8.43 20.70
C PRO A 31 5.74 7.15 21.54
N ASP A 32 4.71 6.89 22.33
CA ASP A 32 4.60 5.66 23.14
C ASP A 32 4.45 4.40 22.27
N MET A 33 3.68 4.50 21.19
CA MET A 33 3.52 3.40 20.21
C MET A 33 4.87 3.14 19.53
N VAL A 34 5.57 4.17 19.06
CA VAL A 34 6.92 4.03 18.46
C VAL A 34 7.88 3.38 19.47
N ALA A 35 7.84 3.78 20.74
CA ALA A 35 8.66 3.19 21.79
C ALA A 35 8.31 1.72 22.08
N GLN A 36 7.05 1.31 21.90
CA GLN A 36 6.65 -0.10 22.00
C GLN A 36 7.16 -0.91 20.82
N VAL A 37 6.96 -0.41 19.59
CA VAL A 37 7.46 -1.06 18.36
C VAL A 37 8.98 -1.21 18.41
N ALA A 38 9.70 -0.23 18.97
CA ALA A 38 11.16 -0.28 19.13
C ALA A 38 11.67 -1.43 20.03
N LYS A 39 10.78 -2.03 20.84
CA LYS A 39 11.12 -3.21 21.68
C LYS A 39 10.89 -4.53 20.93
N SER A 40 10.28 -4.50 19.77
CA SER A 40 10.03 -5.69 18.94
C SER A 40 11.31 -6.15 18.25
N GLU A 41 11.49 -7.46 18.15
CA GLU A 41 12.55 -8.08 17.33
C GLU A 41 12.39 -7.71 15.84
N LEU A 42 11.19 -7.32 15.41
CA LEU A 42 10.88 -6.90 14.03
C LEU A 42 11.04 -5.39 13.79
N TYR A 43 11.49 -4.62 14.80
CA TYR A 43 11.63 -3.17 14.66
C TYR A 43 12.48 -2.76 13.46
N GLN A 44 13.63 -3.39 13.28
CA GLN A 44 14.51 -3.08 12.16
C GLN A 44 13.84 -3.40 10.81
N SER A 45 13.11 -4.51 10.73
CA SER A 45 12.34 -4.87 9.53
C SER A 45 11.22 -3.87 9.26
N ALA A 46 10.54 -3.38 10.30
CA ALA A 46 9.51 -2.35 10.19
C ALA A 46 10.10 -1.03 9.67
N LEU A 47 11.27 -0.62 10.18
CA LEU A 47 11.97 0.57 9.69
C LEU A 47 12.37 0.45 8.23
N TYR A 48 12.87 -0.71 7.80
CA TYR A 48 13.21 -0.95 6.40
C TYR A 48 11.97 -0.97 5.49
N SER A 49 10.88 -1.59 5.95
CA SER A 49 9.61 -1.62 5.22
C SER A 49 9.10 -0.21 4.98
N ALA A 50 8.92 0.57 6.04
CA ALA A 50 8.43 1.94 5.95
C ALA A 50 9.43 2.87 5.23
N GLY A 51 10.73 2.70 5.50
CA GLY A 51 11.81 3.46 4.84
C GLY A 51 11.83 3.26 3.33
N GLY A 52 11.56 2.04 2.86
CA GLY A 52 11.44 1.75 1.43
C GLY A 52 10.30 2.54 0.77
N VAL A 53 9.13 2.66 1.44
CA VAL A 53 7.99 3.43 0.92
C VAL A 53 8.31 4.93 0.89
N VAL A 54 8.91 5.46 1.96
CA VAL A 54 9.34 6.87 2.02
C VAL A 54 10.36 7.17 0.93
N GLN A 55 11.38 6.33 0.77
CA GLN A 55 12.41 6.52 -0.26
C GLN A 55 11.84 6.45 -1.68
N ALA A 56 10.92 5.53 -1.95
CA ALA A 56 10.23 5.45 -3.23
C ALA A 56 9.45 6.73 -3.52
N ALA A 57 8.75 7.27 -2.52
CA ALA A 57 7.98 8.50 -2.65
C ALA A 57 8.88 9.73 -2.91
N GLU A 58 10.03 9.84 -2.24
CA GLU A 58 11.00 10.91 -2.48
C GLU A 58 11.58 10.83 -3.90
N LYS A 59 11.97 9.64 -4.35
CA LYS A 59 12.50 9.42 -5.71
C LYS A 59 11.47 9.71 -6.80
N LEU A 60 10.22 9.34 -6.57
CA LEU A 60 9.12 9.67 -7.46
C LEU A 60 8.91 11.19 -7.52
N ARG A 61 8.96 11.88 -6.39
CA ARG A 61 8.81 13.34 -6.33
C ARG A 61 9.94 14.10 -7.01
N THR A 62 11.17 13.56 -7.00
CA THR A 62 12.34 14.14 -7.70
C THR A 62 12.39 13.78 -9.18
N GLY A 63 11.52 12.89 -9.66
CA GLY A 63 11.52 12.40 -11.04
C GLY A 63 12.64 11.41 -11.34
N GLU A 64 13.25 10.79 -10.33
CA GLU A 64 14.22 9.72 -10.52
C GLU A 64 13.57 8.42 -10.95
N ILE A 65 12.29 8.22 -10.58
CA ILE A 65 11.45 7.09 -10.96
C ILE A 65 10.05 7.59 -11.32
N ASP A 66 9.34 6.84 -12.15
CA ASP A 66 7.96 7.14 -12.57
C ASP A 66 6.92 6.45 -11.68
N ASN A 67 7.23 5.25 -11.20
CA ASN A 67 6.41 4.46 -10.29
C ASN A 67 7.29 3.53 -9.45
N ALA A 68 6.69 2.81 -8.49
CA ALA A 68 7.42 1.86 -7.66
C ALA A 68 6.57 0.68 -7.23
N PHE A 69 7.22 -0.47 -7.00
CA PHE A 69 6.72 -1.58 -6.21
C PHE A 69 7.62 -1.74 -4.98
N VAL A 70 7.03 -1.63 -3.80
CA VAL A 70 7.76 -1.70 -2.53
C VAL A 70 7.43 -2.99 -1.80
N PHE A 71 8.44 -3.80 -1.55
CA PHE A 71 8.32 -4.97 -0.68
C PHE A 71 8.35 -4.50 0.78
N THR A 72 7.27 -4.74 1.51
CA THR A 72 7.25 -4.54 2.95
C THR A 72 7.28 -5.88 3.67
N GLY A 73 7.97 -5.95 4.77
CA GLY A 73 8.08 -7.17 5.57
C GLY A 73 7.19 -7.18 6.81
N CYS A 74 6.73 -6.02 7.20
CA CYS A 74 5.98 -5.80 8.44
C CYS A 74 4.73 -4.97 8.19
N GLY A 75 4.00 -5.34 7.13
CA GLY A 75 2.70 -4.78 6.76
C GLY A 75 2.69 -3.28 6.61
N ASP A 76 1.54 -2.72 6.59
CA ASP A 76 1.39 -1.26 6.51
C ASP A 76 0.09 -0.79 7.18
N HIS A 77 -1.06 -1.16 6.65
CA HIS A 77 -2.35 -0.51 6.84
C HIS A 77 -3.01 -0.70 8.22
N HIS A 78 -2.55 -1.66 9.04
CA HIS A 78 -3.06 -1.84 10.42
C HIS A 78 -2.30 -1.06 11.48
N ALA A 79 -1.26 -0.30 11.12
CA ALA A 79 -0.56 0.56 12.06
C ALA A 79 -1.22 1.96 12.07
N GLY A 80 -1.90 2.30 13.17
CA GLY A 80 -2.58 3.57 13.40
C GLY A 80 -1.75 4.55 14.21
N TRP A 81 -2.39 5.63 14.70
CA TRP A 81 -1.72 6.62 15.52
C TRP A 81 -1.12 6.03 16.82
N ASN A 82 -1.92 5.26 17.56
CA ASN A 82 -1.50 4.74 18.88
C ASN A 82 -1.73 3.25 19.06
N PHE A 83 -1.80 2.50 17.95
CA PHE A 83 -1.93 1.04 17.96
C PHE A 83 -1.27 0.45 16.73
N TYR A 84 -0.98 -0.85 16.79
CA TYR A 84 -0.50 -1.64 15.66
C TYR A 84 -0.99 -3.08 15.80
N GLY A 85 -1.11 -3.78 14.68
CA GLY A 85 -1.63 -5.14 14.65
C GLY A 85 -1.50 -5.79 13.28
N GLY A 86 -2.03 -7.01 13.11
CA GLY A 86 -2.06 -7.68 11.82
C GLY A 86 -0.69 -7.90 11.15
N GLY A 87 0.40 -7.88 11.93
CA GLY A 87 1.76 -7.90 11.37
C GLY A 87 2.29 -6.53 10.90
N CYS A 88 1.47 -5.47 11.00
CA CYS A 88 1.85 -4.10 10.64
C CYS A 88 2.36 -3.36 11.87
N TYR A 89 3.58 -2.88 11.83
CA TYR A 89 4.24 -2.19 12.95
C TYR A 89 4.34 -0.67 12.75
N LEU A 90 4.55 -0.24 11.51
CA LEU A 90 4.61 1.15 11.08
C LEU A 90 3.82 1.31 9.78
N ASN A 91 3.17 2.45 9.58
CA ASN A 91 2.41 2.74 8.37
C ASN A 91 3.30 3.48 7.36
N GLY A 92 3.89 2.75 6.43
CA GLY A 92 4.84 3.29 5.47
C GLY A 92 4.20 4.27 4.48
N ALA A 93 2.97 4.01 4.01
CA ALA A 93 2.24 4.94 3.16
C ALA A 93 1.97 6.26 3.88
N ALA A 94 1.57 6.22 5.15
CA ALA A 94 1.35 7.42 5.96
C ALA A 94 2.64 8.20 6.21
N LEU A 95 3.74 7.52 6.50
CA LEU A 95 5.06 8.13 6.67
C LEU A 95 5.55 8.78 5.37
N ALA A 96 5.34 8.12 4.23
CA ALA A 96 5.67 8.68 2.93
C ALA A 96 4.83 9.93 2.62
N ILE A 97 3.54 9.92 2.93
CA ILE A 97 2.66 11.09 2.77
C ILE A 97 3.12 12.24 3.67
N ALA A 98 3.44 11.99 4.95
CA ALA A 98 3.96 13.02 5.85
C ALA A 98 5.26 13.63 5.28
N ARG A 99 6.16 12.80 4.75
CA ARG A 99 7.38 13.27 4.12
C ARG A 99 7.12 14.09 2.85
N LEU A 100 6.22 13.63 1.99
CA LEU A 100 5.85 14.36 0.77
C LEU A 100 5.19 15.70 1.06
N LYS A 101 4.35 15.79 2.11
CA LYS A 101 3.78 17.06 2.60
C LYS A 101 4.88 18.04 3.01
N ALA A 102 5.88 17.56 3.74
CA ALA A 102 7.01 18.39 4.19
C ALA A 102 7.83 18.98 3.02
N ILE A 103 7.76 18.37 1.84
CA ILE A 103 8.42 18.86 0.62
C ILE A 103 7.44 19.44 -0.41
N GLY A 104 6.22 19.80 0.03
CA GLY A 104 5.29 20.66 -0.69
C GLY A 104 4.23 19.95 -1.54
N ALA A 105 4.11 18.62 -1.50
CA ALA A 105 2.98 17.92 -2.12
C ALA A 105 1.72 18.06 -1.23
N GLN A 106 0.53 18.06 -1.83
CA GLN A 106 -0.69 18.47 -1.14
C GLN A 106 -1.82 17.44 -1.16
N ARG A 107 -1.93 16.60 -2.20
CA ARG A 107 -3.05 15.66 -2.34
C ARG A 107 -2.57 14.26 -2.66
N PHE A 108 -3.11 13.30 -1.93
CA PHE A 108 -2.71 11.90 -2.02
C PHE A 108 -3.95 11.00 -2.08
N ALA A 109 -3.87 9.91 -2.81
CA ALA A 109 -4.86 8.85 -2.70
C ALA A 109 -4.19 7.57 -2.20
N ILE A 110 -4.89 6.84 -1.34
CA ILE A 110 -4.54 5.48 -0.96
C ILE A 110 -5.68 4.59 -1.44
N VAL A 111 -5.39 3.65 -2.32
CA VAL A 111 -6.31 2.60 -2.76
C VAL A 111 -5.86 1.32 -2.08
N ASP A 112 -6.67 0.85 -1.15
CA ASP A 112 -6.37 -0.33 -0.35
C ASP A 112 -7.20 -1.51 -0.85
N THR A 113 -6.53 -2.49 -1.42
CA THR A 113 -7.13 -3.70 -2.00
C THR A 113 -6.79 -4.95 -1.20
N ASP A 114 -6.19 -4.80 -0.02
CA ASP A 114 -6.15 -5.86 0.97
C ASP A 114 -7.60 -6.15 1.43
N PRO A 115 -8.02 -7.42 1.58
CA PRO A 115 -9.40 -7.73 1.97
C PRO A 115 -9.74 -7.35 3.42
N HIS A 116 -8.72 -7.10 4.24
CA HIS A 116 -8.90 -6.63 5.61
C HIS A 116 -9.10 -5.13 5.66
N HIS A 117 -9.85 -4.68 6.65
CA HIS A 117 -10.01 -3.25 6.87
C HIS A 117 -8.70 -2.63 7.37
N GLY A 118 -8.17 -1.65 6.64
CA GLY A 118 -6.97 -0.92 7.03
C GLY A 118 -7.27 0.11 8.11
N ASP A 119 -7.60 -0.39 9.31
CA ASP A 119 -8.01 0.39 10.48
C ASP A 119 -6.96 1.41 10.91
N GLY A 120 -5.68 1.07 10.77
CA GLY A 120 -4.59 2.01 11.06
C GLY A 120 -4.52 3.16 10.07
N THR A 121 -4.65 2.89 8.79
CA THR A 121 -4.70 3.95 7.76
C THR A 121 -5.95 4.82 7.92
N TRP A 122 -7.09 4.20 8.24
CA TRP A 122 -8.32 4.92 8.55
C TRP A 122 -8.13 5.89 9.72
N ASP A 123 -7.60 5.41 10.84
CA ASP A 123 -7.37 6.19 12.05
C ASP A 123 -6.47 7.42 11.81
N ILE A 124 -5.41 7.26 11.02
CA ILE A 124 -4.46 8.34 10.72
C ILE A 124 -5.09 9.43 9.85
N PHE A 125 -5.91 9.04 8.86
CA PHE A 125 -6.35 9.98 7.81
C PHE A 125 -7.81 10.42 7.91
N VAL A 126 -8.59 9.94 8.87
CA VAL A 126 -10.02 10.24 8.95
C VAL A 126 -10.35 11.74 9.04
N GLU A 127 -9.44 12.54 9.58
CA GLU A 127 -9.60 14.00 9.68
C GLU A 127 -8.71 14.78 8.68
N ASP A 128 -8.04 14.10 7.76
CA ASP A 128 -7.09 14.71 6.83
C ASP A 128 -7.69 14.87 5.43
N GLU A 129 -8.22 16.05 5.14
CA GLU A 129 -8.84 16.38 3.85
C GLU A 129 -7.87 16.29 2.64
N SER A 130 -6.57 16.19 2.87
CA SER A 130 -5.57 16.07 1.82
C SER A 130 -5.35 14.64 1.34
N VAL A 131 -5.99 13.65 1.97
CA VAL A 131 -5.84 12.23 1.65
C VAL A 131 -7.19 11.60 1.35
N LEU A 132 -7.32 11.04 0.15
CA LEU A 132 -8.43 10.17 -0.22
C LEU A 132 -8.05 8.72 0.11
N TYR A 133 -8.70 8.12 1.11
CA TYR A 133 -8.48 6.73 1.46
C TYR A 133 -9.68 5.86 1.04
N LEU A 134 -9.45 4.91 0.14
CA LEU A 134 -10.45 4.00 -0.40
C LEU A 134 -10.09 2.57 0.00
N CYS A 135 -10.79 2.02 0.99
CA CYS A 135 -10.57 0.69 1.53
C CYS A 135 -11.62 -0.30 1.00
N LEU A 136 -11.19 -1.25 0.19
CA LEU A 136 -12.03 -2.35 -0.29
C LEU A 136 -11.95 -3.51 0.70
N CYS A 137 -12.89 -3.58 1.62
CA CYS A 137 -12.86 -4.54 2.74
C CYS A 137 -14.25 -5.09 3.07
N HIS A 138 -14.33 -6.05 4.01
CA HIS A 138 -15.60 -6.63 4.45
C HIS A 138 -16.44 -5.74 5.37
N ASN A 139 -15.88 -4.61 5.82
CA ASN A 139 -16.65 -3.69 6.66
C ASN A 139 -17.82 -3.09 5.87
N PRO A 140 -18.93 -2.77 6.54
CA PRO A 140 -20.04 -2.05 5.91
C PRO A 140 -19.57 -0.74 5.28
N PHE A 141 -20.34 -0.27 4.29
CA PHE A 141 -20.09 1.05 3.70
C PHE A 141 -20.04 2.11 4.81
N ALA A 142 -18.99 2.89 4.79
CA ALA A 142 -18.81 4.07 5.63
C ALA A 142 -18.05 5.12 4.83
N GLU A 143 -18.42 6.37 5.00
CA GLU A 143 -17.73 7.51 4.40
C GLU A 143 -17.63 8.60 5.46
N GLN A 144 -16.41 9.01 5.76
CA GLN A 144 -16.14 10.11 6.70
C GLN A 144 -15.02 10.96 6.09
N ASN A 145 -15.32 12.22 5.80
CA ASN A 145 -14.46 13.09 5.01
C ASN A 145 -14.08 12.42 3.69
N HIS A 146 -12.81 12.08 3.50
CA HIS A 146 -12.30 11.38 2.31
C HIS A 146 -11.90 9.92 2.57
N ASN A 147 -12.23 9.38 3.75
CA ASN A 147 -12.09 7.95 4.02
C ASN A 147 -13.36 7.22 3.65
N VAL A 148 -13.27 6.21 2.81
CA VAL A 148 -14.40 5.45 2.29
C VAL A 148 -14.14 3.95 2.42
N ASN A 149 -14.99 3.26 3.18
CA ASN A 149 -15.09 1.80 3.12
C ASN A 149 -15.99 1.40 1.96
N ILE A 150 -15.46 0.61 1.06
CA ILE A 150 -16.15 0.04 -0.08
C ILE A 150 -16.38 -1.45 0.22
N PRO A 151 -17.61 -1.88 0.56
CA PRO A 151 -17.87 -3.25 0.95
C PRO A 151 -17.59 -4.23 -0.18
N ILE A 152 -16.84 -5.28 0.12
CA ILE A 152 -16.65 -6.42 -0.78
C ILE A 152 -17.41 -7.64 -0.23
N PRO A 153 -18.07 -8.45 -1.08
CA PRO A 153 -18.66 -9.71 -0.67
C PRO A 153 -17.59 -10.70 -0.18
N TRP A 154 -17.97 -11.62 0.72
CA TRP A 154 -17.11 -12.72 1.17
C TRP A 154 -16.70 -13.67 0.04
N HIS A 155 -17.48 -13.70 -1.04
CA HIS A 155 -17.14 -14.38 -2.29
C HIS A 155 -17.47 -13.45 -3.43
N THR A 156 -16.46 -13.19 -4.25
CA THR A 156 -16.59 -12.36 -5.44
C THR A 156 -15.85 -12.99 -6.61
N THR A 157 -16.21 -12.59 -7.83
CA THR A 157 -15.46 -12.95 -9.04
C THR A 157 -14.46 -11.84 -9.37
N ASP A 158 -13.42 -12.16 -10.14
CA ASP A 158 -12.49 -11.14 -10.66
C ASP A 158 -13.24 -10.03 -11.40
N GLU A 159 -14.25 -10.40 -12.18
CA GLU A 159 -15.02 -9.43 -12.97
C GLU A 159 -15.80 -8.47 -12.07
N ASP A 160 -16.51 -8.99 -11.06
CA ASP A 160 -17.26 -8.16 -10.12
C ASP A 160 -16.32 -7.25 -9.32
N TYR A 161 -15.17 -7.76 -8.91
CA TYR A 161 -14.17 -6.98 -8.18
C TYR A 161 -13.56 -5.86 -9.05
N MET A 162 -13.20 -6.16 -10.29
CA MET A 162 -12.70 -5.15 -11.23
C MET A 162 -13.76 -4.10 -11.59
N ASN A 163 -15.02 -4.52 -11.74
CA ASN A 163 -16.15 -3.61 -11.94
C ASN A 163 -16.35 -2.69 -10.71
N LEU A 164 -16.17 -3.23 -9.49
CA LEU A 164 -16.24 -2.45 -8.26
C LEU A 164 -15.12 -1.39 -8.21
N LEU A 165 -13.88 -1.77 -8.52
CA LEU A 165 -12.77 -0.82 -8.64
C LEU A 165 -13.06 0.29 -9.66
N GLY A 166 -13.51 -0.07 -10.84
CA GLY A 166 -13.83 0.90 -11.89
C GLY A 166 -14.95 1.86 -11.51
N ARG A 167 -15.98 1.37 -10.81
CA ARG A 167 -17.16 2.15 -10.43
C ARG A 167 -16.94 3.02 -9.20
N GLU A 168 -16.20 2.53 -8.19
CA GLU A 168 -16.09 3.21 -6.91
C GLU A 168 -14.77 3.99 -6.77
N VAL A 169 -13.66 3.44 -7.25
CA VAL A 169 -12.33 4.05 -7.07
C VAL A 169 -12.03 5.10 -8.14
N ALA A 170 -12.20 4.75 -9.40
CA ALA A 170 -11.76 5.62 -10.48
C ALA A 170 -12.48 7.00 -10.50
N PRO A 171 -13.81 7.12 -10.31
CA PRO A 171 -14.47 8.42 -10.27
C PRO A 171 -14.03 9.29 -9.09
N ARG A 172 -13.81 8.68 -7.91
CA ARG A 172 -13.36 9.40 -6.72
C ARG A 172 -11.94 9.94 -6.90
N ALA A 173 -11.02 9.13 -7.42
CA ALA A 173 -9.65 9.55 -7.71
C ALA A 173 -9.61 10.67 -8.76
N ARG A 174 -10.42 10.59 -9.83
CA ARG A 174 -10.55 11.65 -10.84
C ARG A 174 -11.03 12.97 -10.26
N SER A 175 -12.02 12.91 -9.38
CA SER A 175 -12.57 14.09 -8.72
C SER A 175 -11.58 14.72 -7.76
N PHE A 176 -10.89 13.88 -6.99
CA PHE A 176 -9.93 14.29 -5.96
C PHE A 176 -8.63 14.84 -6.56
N ARG A 177 -8.18 14.31 -7.71
CA ARG A 177 -6.95 14.69 -8.43
C ARG A 177 -5.71 14.63 -7.53
N PRO A 178 -5.33 13.45 -7.05
CA PRO A 178 -4.13 13.27 -6.24
C PRO A 178 -2.86 13.57 -7.05
N GLU A 179 -1.77 13.88 -6.38
CA GLU A 179 -0.43 14.00 -6.97
C GLU A 179 0.30 12.65 -7.00
N VAL A 180 -0.08 11.75 -6.08
CA VAL A 180 0.45 10.38 -5.97
C VAL A 180 -0.67 9.45 -5.55
N ILE A 181 -0.72 8.25 -6.14
CA ILE A 181 -1.55 7.14 -5.68
C ILE A 181 -0.65 6.11 -4.97
N PHE A 182 -0.96 5.81 -3.73
CA PHE A 182 -0.45 4.64 -3.02
C PHE A 182 -1.44 3.50 -3.20
N TRP A 183 -0.96 2.36 -3.61
CA TRP A 183 -1.76 1.15 -3.72
C TRP A 183 -1.34 0.17 -2.62
N ASN A 184 -2.09 0.16 -1.51
CA ASN A 184 -1.94 -0.85 -0.48
C ASN A 184 -2.48 -2.16 -1.02
N TRP A 185 -1.58 -3.08 -1.34
CA TRP A 185 -1.87 -4.31 -2.04
C TRP A 185 -1.63 -5.53 -1.17
N GLY A 186 -2.71 -6.28 -0.88
CA GLY A 186 -2.66 -7.61 -0.32
C GLY A 186 -3.06 -8.66 -1.38
N TYR A 187 -2.35 -9.78 -1.43
CA TYR A 187 -2.75 -10.90 -2.28
C TYR A 187 -3.43 -12.04 -1.51
N ASP A 188 -3.67 -11.82 -0.24
CA ASP A 188 -4.40 -12.72 0.65
C ASP A 188 -5.89 -12.85 0.32
N GLY A 189 -6.47 -11.91 -0.45
CA GLY A 189 -7.81 -12.06 -1.06
C GLY A 189 -7.92 -13.13 -2.14
N THR A 190 -6.80 -13.75 -2.55
CA THR A 190 -6.79 -14.84 -3.52
C THR A 190 -7.43 -16.09 -2.95
N HIS A 191 -8.14 -16.84 -3.81
CA HIS A 191 -8.74 -18.12 -3.42
C HIS A 191 -7.70 -19.07 -2.80
N GLY A 192 -8.01 -19.54 -1.58
CA GLY A 192 -7.15 -20.42 -0.80
C GLY A 192 -6.13 -19.72 0.11
N GLU A 193 -6.04 -18.39 0.09
CA GLU A 193 -5.26 -17.61 1.05
C GLU A 193 -6.09 -17.31 2.32
N TYR A 194 -5.47 -16.75 3.36
CA TYR A 194 -6.14 -16.54 4.66
C TYR A 194 -7.21 -15.44 4.65
N GLY A 195 -7.17 -14.54 3.69
CA GLY A 195 -8.19 -13.50 3.46
C GLY A 195 -9.09 -13.79 2.25
N ASP A 196 -9.24 -15.06 1.88
CA ASP A 196 -9.94 -15.56 0.67
C ASP A 196 -11.29 -14.88 0.42
N ILE A 197 -11.37 -14.10 -0.63
CA ILE A 197 -12.60 -13.51 -1.17
C ILE A 197 -12.97 -14.08 -2.54
N GLY A 198 -12.29 -15.13 -3.00
CA GLY A 198 -12.54 -15.81 -4.25
C GLY A 198 -11.76 -15.30 -5.46
N LEU A 199 -10.85 -14.34 -5.31
CA LEU A 199 -10.09 -13.80 -6.44
C LEU A 199 -9.13 -14.84 -7.03
N SER A 200 -8.96 -14.81 -8.34
CA SER A 200 -7.88 -15.53 -8.97
C SER A 200 -6.54 -14.75 -8.81
N ARG A 201 -5.44 -15.45 -8.96
CA ARG A 201 -4.12 -14.80 -8.95
C ARG A 201 -3.90 -13.84 -10.13
N ASP A 202 -4.69 -13.98 -11.21
CA ASP A 202 -4.63 -13.08 -12.37
C ASP A 202 -5.30 -11.73 -12.08
N CYS A 203 -6.25 -11.69 -11.15
CA CYS A 203 -6.93 -10.47 -10.75
C CYS A 203 -5.95 -9.38 -10.30
N HIS A 204 -4.88 -9.75 -9.62
CA HIS A 204 -3.87 -8.80 -9.12
C HIS A 204 -3.13 -8.05 -10.23
N HIS A 205 -2.83 -8.73 -11.34
CA HIS A 205 -2.28 -8.06 -12.52
C HIS A 205 -3.30 -7.11 -13.16
N ARG A 206 -4.58 -7.52 -13.25
CA ARG A 206 -5.66 -6.67 -13.75
C ARG A 206 -5.84 -5.41 -12.88
N MET A 207 -5.69 -5.52 -11.56
CA MET A 207 -5.69 -4.36 -10.65
C MET A 207 -4.53 -3.41 -10.97
N ALA A 208 -3.31 -3.94 -11.17
CA ALA A 208 -2.15 -3.13 -11.53
C ALA A 208 -2.37 -2.36 -12.84
N VAL A 209 -2.91 -3.02 -13.87
CA VAL A 209 -3.23 -2.39 -15.16
C VAL A 209 -4.24 -1.25 -14.97
N LEU A 210 -5.32 -1.49 -14.22
CA LEU A 210 -6.33 -0.47 -13.97
C LEU A 210 -5.78 0.72 -13.18
N LEU A 211 -5.04 0.45 -12.10
CA LEU A 211 -4.54 1.50 -11.21
C LEU A 211 -3.40 2.30 -11.87
N GLN A 212 -2.54 1.65 -12.67
CA GLN A 212 -1.54 2.39 -13.44
C GLN A 212 -2.19 3.29 -14.47
N ALA A 213 -3.17 2.79 -15.23
CA ALA A 213 -3.91 3.63 -16.18
C ALA A 213 -4.64 4.81 -15.51
N LEU A 214 -5.19 4.59 -14.31
CA LEU A 214 -5.78 5.66 -13.51
C LEU A 214 -4.72 6.67 -13.06
N ALA A 215 -3.56 6.21 -12.59
CA ALA A 215 -2.45 7.08 -12.19
C ALA A 215 -1.92 7.89 -13.38
N ASP A 216 -1.81 7.29 -14.57
CA ASP A 216 -1.42 7.99 -15.80
C ASP A 216 -2.38 9.15 -16.11
N GLU A 217 -3.69 8.90 -15.93
CA GLU A 217 -4.74 9.88 -16.18
C GLU A 217 -4.73 11.04 -15.16
N VAL A 218 -4.59 10.74 -13.85
CA VAL A 218 -4.82 11.74 -12.79
C VAL A 218 -3.55 12.34 -12.19
N CYS A 219 -2.42 11.62 -12.23
CA CYS A 219 -1.16 12.02 -11.57
C CYS A 219 0.11 11.63 -12.32
N LYS A 220 0.08 11.61 -13.65
CA LYS A 220 1.26 11.38 -14.51
C LYS A 220 1.97 10.04 -14.30
N GLY A 221 1.21 9.01 -13.93
CA GLY A 221 1.75 7.69 -13.66
C GLY A 221 2.33 7.48 -12.26
N HIS A 222 2.22 8.45 -11.37
CA HIS A 222 2.76 8.39 -10.02
C HIS A 222 2.02 7.38 -9.14
N LEU A 223 2.36 6.10 -9.29
CA LEU A 223 1.82 4.97 -8.54
C LEU A 223 2.91 4.31 -7.71
N ILE A 224 2.65 4.14 -6.41
CA ILE A 224 3.51 3.37 -5.50
C ILE A 224 2.69 2.19 -4.98
N ALA A 225 2.98 0.99 -5.45
CA ALA A 225 2.41 -0.24 -4.93
C ALA A 225 3.17 -0.67 -3.68
N VAL A 226 2.45 -0.80 -2.56
CA VAL A 226 2.97 -1.20 -1.25
C VAL A 226 2.42 -2.59 -0.93
N LEU A 227 3.28 -3.57 -0.79
CA LEU A 227 2.87 -4.94 -0.43
C LEU A 227 2.40 -4.95 1.03
N CYS A 228 1.11 -5.18 1.29
CA CYS A 228 0.53 -5.18 2.63
C CYS A 228 0.28 -6.58 3.18
N GLY A 229 -0.41 -7.45 2.44
CA GLY A 229 -0.83 -8.76 2.91
C GLY A 229 -0.53 -9.89 1.94
N GLY A 230 -0.70 -11.13 2.45
CA GLY A 230 -0.51 -12.36 1.70
C GLY A 230 0.66 -13.19 2.20
N SER A 231 0.53 -14.52 2.13
CA SER A 231 1.55 -15.46 2.60
C SER A 231 1.83 -16.61 1.63
N GLY A 232 0.96 -16.84 0.67
CA GLY A 232 1.06 -17.96 -0.27
C GLY A 232 2.14 -17.77 -1.31
N ARG A 233 3.18 -18.61 -1.25
CA ARG A 233 4.31 -18.57 -2.20
C ARG A 233 3.85 -18.69 -3.66
N ALA A 234 2.85 -19.53 -3.92
CA ALA A 234 2.36 -19.77 -5.27
C ALA A 234 1.72 -18.52 -5.89
N VAL A 235 1.01 -17.72 -5.07
CA VAL A 235 0.42 -16.46 -5.51
C VAL A 235 1.51 -15.40 -5.65
N ALA A 236 2.38 -15.24 -4.64
CA ALA A 236 3.47 -14.27 -4.66
C ALA A 236 4.36 -14.43 -5.90
N THR A 237 4.83 -15.66 -6.19
CA THR A 237 5.72 -15.93 -7.34
C THR A 237 5.02 -15.78 -8.69
N TYR A 238 3.70 -15.73 -8.71
CA TYR A 238 2.91 -15.50 -9.92
C TYR A 238 2.56 -14.02 -10.11
N ALA A 239 1.97 -13.39 -9.09
CA ALA A 239 1.42 -12.04 -9.19
C ALA A 239 2.50 -10.95 -9.15
N ILE A 240 3.45 -11.04 -8.20
CA ILE A 240 4.47 -10.00 -8.00
C ILE A 240 5.29 -9.72 -9.27
N PRO A 241 5.88 -10.74 -9.95
CA PRO A 241 6.64 -10.47 -11.16
C PRO A 241 5.81 -9.83 -12.29
N ARG A 242 4.51 -10.18 -12.40
CA ARG A 242 3.61 -9.61 -13.41
C ARG A 242 3.30 -8.14 -13.12
N ILE A 243 3.03 -7.81 -11.86
CA ILE A 243 2.82 -6.42 -11.44
C ILE A 243 4.08 -5.60 -11.73
N ILE A 244 5.25 -6.07 -11.28
CA ILE A 244 6.52 -5.36 -11.48
C ILE A 244 6.83 -5.16 -12.97
N ARG A 245 6.64 -6.19 -13.80
CA ARG A 245 6.86 -6.08 -15.26
C ARG A 245 5.93 -5.04 -15.89
N HIS A 246 4.64 -5.07 -15.50
CA HIS A 246 3.68 -4.09 -15.98
C HIS A 246 4.08 -2.65 -15.59
N LEU A 247 4.41 -2.42 -14.32
CA LEU A 247 4.87 -1.11 -13.85
C LEU A 247 6.17 -0.65 -14.53
N ALA A 248 7.03 -1.59 -14.91
CA ALA A 248 8.27 -1.32 -15.64
C ALA A 248 8.07 -1.12 -17.16
N GLY A 249 6.84 -1.19 -17.67
CA GLY A 249 6.55 -1.11 -19.10
C GLY A 249 7.12 -2.27 -19.92
N ILE A 250 7.34 -3.42 -19.30
CA ILE A 250 7.85 -4.63 -19.97
C ILE A 250 6.66 -5.50 -20.35
N ASP A 251 6.41 -5.65 -21.65
CA ASP A 251 5.32 -6.46 -22.17
C ASP A 251 5.39 -7.91 -21.67
N ASP A 252 4.26 -8.44 -21.24
CA ASP A 252 4.10 -9.86 -20.93
C ASP A 252 3.89 -10.66 -22.22
N HIS A 253 4.99 -11.13 -22.80
CA HIS A 253 4.98 -12.15 -23.84
C HIS A 253 5.02 -13.58 -23.23
N ILE A 254 4.23 -13.82 -22.17
CA ILE A 254 4.14 -15.16 -21.54
C ILE A 254 2.70 -15.62 -21.52
#